data_d9d2b4bda2dbd3dbd964cdde1e266cf9
#
_entry.id   d9d2b4bda2dbd3dbd964cdde1e266cf9
#
_cell.length_a   1.000
_cell.length_b   1.000
_cell.length_c   1.000
_cell.angle_alpha   90.00
_cell.angle_beta   90.00
_cell.angle_gamma   90.00
#
_symmetry.space_group_name_H-M   'P 1'
#
loop_
_entity.id
_entity.type
_entity.pdbx_description
1 polymer ?
#
loop_
_entity_poly.entity_id
_entity_poly.type
_entity_poly.pdbx_seq_one_letter_code
_entity_poly.pdbx_strand_id
1 'polypeptide(L)'
;MPVQYHSVFVDETWGRAGNLLVSSGHVNLTLNNRLGGGSNVRFDAVAAVTIDFDPPLPGQRQHSRVISESTVVAMFMNNRSAESLAAGQVDDAYWWSRAAIEAEPTFLTAYNTLAVVYLRRGALMQAERVLAQLLALEPANAAALSNLASVYLRQGRLAEAQATQQRLASIEPAPPFHYFHRGLEALRQRDYAQAKSLFQKEVSRSAYYHEFHFGLAMALLGLGEYDEARRQLALAKASSTRATDRELYAGKLERMKALHLQ
;
A
#
# COMPACT_ATOMS: atom_id res chain seq x y z
N MET A 1 -23.10 -20.91 -13.15
CA MET A 1 -22.74 -20.67 -11.73
C MET A 1 -22.61 -19.17 -11.53
N PRO A 2 -23.28 -18.56 -10.55
CA PRO A 2 -23.05 -17.16 -10.25
C PRO A 2 -21.66 -16.99 -9.66
N VAL A 3 -20.88 -16.09 -10.24
CA VAL A 3 -19.54 -15.69 -9.79
C VAL A 3 -19.69 -14.39 -9.00
N GLN A 4 -19.08 -14.32 -7.84
CA GLN A 4 -18.96 -13.07 -7.07
C GLN A 4 -17.48 -12.67 -7.00
N TYR A 5 -17.21 -11.43 -7.33
CA TYR A 5 -15.88 -10.84 -7.20
C TYR A 5 -15.80 -10.15 -5.85
N HIS A 6 -14.70 -10.34 -5.16
CA HIS A 6 -14.42 -9.67 -3.90
C HIS A 6 -13.11 -8.91 -4.02
N SER A 7 -13.13 -7.63 -3.71
CA SER A 7 -11.90 -6.89 -3.43
C SER A 7 -11.47 -7.24 -2.01
N VAL A 8 -10.24 -7.71 -1.88
CA VAL A 8 -9.65 -8.12 -0.61
C VAL A 8 -8.59 -7.11 -0.22
N PHE A 9 -8.74 -6.55 0.96
CA PHE A 9 -7.78 -5.64 1.56
C PHE A 9 -7.21 -6.32 2.82
N VAL A 10 -5.90 -6.40 2.88
CA VAL A 10 -5.19 -6.62 4.13
C VAL A 10 -4.90 -5.22 4.68
N ASP A 11 -5.09 -5.02 5.99
CA ASP A 11 -4.90 -3.72 6.62
C ASP A 11 -3.57 -3.09 6.18
N GLU A 12 -3.68 -1.90 5.58
CA GLU A 12 -2.56 -1.02 5.17
C GLU A 12 -1.45 -1.65 4.31
N THR A 13 -1.80 -2.34 3.21
CA THR A 13 -0.81 -2.78 2.22
C THR A 13 -0.44 -1.65 1.27
N TRP A 14 0.64 -0.94 1.58
CA TRP A 14 1.23 0.07 0.71
C TRP A 14 2.50 -0.47 0.04
N GLY A 15 2.57 -0.40 -1.28
CA GLY A 15 3.79 -0.65 -2.04
C GLY A 15 4.48 0.67 -2.40
N ARG A 16 5.80 0.63 -2.57
CA ARG A 16 6.55 1.76 -3.09
C ARG A 16 7.16 1.39 -4.44
N ALA A 17 6.76 2.11 -5.49
CA ALA A 17 7.37 2.04 -6.82
C ALA A 17 8.09 3.36 -7.10
N GLY A 18 9.39 3.44 -6.85
CA GLY A 18 10.16 4.68 -6.91
C GLY A 18 9.66 5.71 -5.89
N ASN A 19 9.12 6.83 -6.38
CA ASN A 19 8.53 7.89 -5.55
C ASN A 19 6.99 7.78 -5.42
N LEU A 20 6.39 6.71 -5.93
CA LEU A 20 4.95 6.47 -5.86
C LEU A 20 4.64 5.55 -4.68
N LEU A 21 3.64 5.93 -3.88
CA LEU A 21 3.00 5.06 -2.92
C LEU A 21 1.80 4.40 -3.62
N VAL A 22 1.79 3.07 -3.63
CA VAL A 22 0.75 2.26 -4.26
C VAL A 22 0.10 1.43 -3.18
N SER A 23 -1.21 1.58 -2.99
CA SER A 23 -1.98 0.67 -2.14
C SER A 23 -2.17 -0.64 -2.90
N SER A 24 -1.81 -1.76 -2.30
CA SER A 24 -2.03 -3.09 -2.87
C SER A 24 -3.23 -3.76 -2.20
N GLY A 25 -4.15 -4.20 -3.04
CA GLY A 25 -5.21 -5.13 -2.69
C GLY A 25 -5.28 -6.16 -3.81
N HIS A 26 -5.90 -7.30 -3.56
CA HIS A 26 -6.13 -8.30 -4.61
C HIS A 26 -7.62 -8.59 -4.76
N VAL A 27 -7.96 -9.25 -5.84
CA VAL A 27 -9.34 -9.68 -6.12
C VAL A 27 -9.38 -11.20 -5.99
N ASN A 28 -10.31 -11.71 -5.19
CA ASN A 28 -10.64 -13.12 -5.19
C ASN A 28 -12.01 -13.39 -5.81
N LEU A 29 -12.26 -14.65 -6.14
CA LEU A 29 -13.48 -15.13 -6.77
C LEU A 29 -14.18 -16.10 -5.82
N THR A 30 -15.47 -15.91 -5.60
CA THR A 30 -16.31 -16.90 -4.92
C THR A 30 -17.30 -17.52 -5.90
N LEU A 31 -17.23 -18.80 -6.07
CA LEU A 31 -18.18 -19.60 -6.85
C LEU A 31 -19.31 -20.08 -5.92
N ASN A 32 -20.50 -19.54 -6.11
CA ASN A 32 -21.70 -20.01 -5.39
C ASN A 32 -22.36 -21.12 -6.17
N ASN A 33 -22.41 -22.32 -5.60
CA ASN A 33 -23.18 -23.41 -6.16
C ASN A 33 -24.65 -23.30 -5.73
N ARG A 34 -25.42 -22.41 -6.34
CA ARG A 34 -26.89 -22.47 -6.29
C ARG A 34 -27.33 -23.52 -7.30
N LEU A 35 -27.46 -24.76 -6.86
CA LEU A 35 -28.30 -25.71 -7.59
C LEU A 35 -29.73 -25.22 -7.49
N GLY A 36 -30.25 -24.77 -8.65
CA GLY A 36 -31.61 -24.30 -8.78
C GLY A 36 -32.63 -25.38 -8.47
N GLY A 37 -33.62 -24.99 -7.75
CA GLY A 37 -35.00 -25.44 -7.71
C GLY A 37 -35.36 -26.92 -7.81
N GLY A 38 -36.00 -27.41 -6.77
CA GLY A 38 -37.00 -28.46 -6.85
C GLY A 38 -36.53 -29.85 -6.47
N SER A 39 -36.66 -30.12 -5.23
CA SER A 39 -37.16 -31.33 -4.57
C SER A 39 -36.42 -31.64 -3.25
N ASN A 40 -37.15 -32.18 -2.29
CA ASN A 40 -36.79 -32.47 -0.91
C ASN A 40 -35.56 -33.40 -0.75
N VAL A 41 -34.38 -32.88 -0.98
CA VAL A 41 -33.14 -33.56 -0.60
C VAL A 41 -32.35 -32.59 0.26
N ARG A 42 -32.18 -32.88 1.54
CA ARG A 42 -31.17 -32.28 2.42
C ARG A 42 -29.81 -32.65 1.84
N PHE A 43 -29.30 -31.79 0.96
CA PHE A 43 -27.87 -31.79 0.66
C PHE A 43 -27.22 -30.82 1.63
N ASP A 44 -26.22 -31.34 2.35
CA ASP A 44 -25.27 -30.55 3.11
C ASP A 44 -24.85 -29.33 2.29
N ALA A 45 -24.82 -28.15 2.94
CA ALA A 45 -24.44 -26.90 2.34
C ALA A 45 -23.18 -27.09 1.52
N VAL A 46 -23.29 -27.08 0.19
CA VAL A 46 -22.12 -27.08 -0.70
C VAL A 46 -21.44 -25.75 -0.43
N ALA A 47 -20.33 -25.82 0.28
CA ALA A 47 -19.53 -24.69 0.67
C ALA A 47 -19.18 -23.87 -0.58
N ALA A 48 -19.41 -22.56 -0.54
CA ALA A 48 -18.93 -21.65 -1.56
C ALA A 48 -17.41 -21.83 -1.69
N VAL A 49 -16.92 -22.03 -2.92
CA VAL A 49 -15.48 -22.18 -3.17
C VAL A 49 -14.92 -20.81 -3.45
N THR A 50 -14.03 -20.32 -2.59
CA THR A 50 -13.27 -19.10 -2.83
C THR A 50 -11.93 -19.45 -3.44
N ILE A 51 -11.64 -18.86 -4.60
CA ILE A 51 -10.35 -18.95 -5.27
C ILE A 51 -9.59 -17.68 -4.94
N ASP A 52 -8.54 -17.79 -4.14
CA ASP A 52 -7.66 -16.71 -3.75
C ASP A 52 -6.24 -17.04 -4.21
N PHE A 53 -5.65 -16.16 -5.01
CA PHE A 53 -4.29 -16.34 -5.57
C PHE A 53 -3.19 -15.80 -4.65
N ASP A 54 -3.57 -15.03 -3.63
CA ASP A 54 -2.68 -14.47 -2.62
C ASP A 54 -3.34 -14.58 -1.23
N PRO A 55 -3.44 -15.82 -0.69
CA PRO A 55 -4.11 -16.05 0.58
C PRO A 55 -3.34 -15.37 1.73
N PRO A 56 -4.04 -14.85 2.75
CA PRO A 56 -3.43 -14.15 3.85
C PRO A 56 -2.49 -15.07 4.63
N LEU A 57 -1.46 -14.44 5.17
CA LEU A 57 -0.60 -15.13 6.14
C LEU A 57 -1.39 -15.39 7.43
N PRO A 58 -1.07 -16.49 8.16
CA PRO A 58 -1.73 -16.79 9.42
C PRO A 58 -1.68 -15.60 10.39
N GLY A 59 -2.86 -15.17 10.86
CA GLY A 59 -3.00 -14.04 11.79
C GLY A 59 -3.26 -12.68 11.15
N GLN A 60 -3.22 -12.56 9.83
CA GLN A 60 -3.63 -11.32 9.14
C GLN A 60 -5.16 -11.23 9.07
N ARG A 61 -5.69 -10.05 9.41
CA ARG A 61 -7.11 -9.74 9.20
C ARG A 61 -7.33 -9.29 7.76
N GLN A 62 -8.19 -9.99 7.07
CA GLN A 62 -8.66 -9.59 5.75
C GLN A 62 -10.03 -8.94 5.85
N HIS A 63 -10.19 -7.85 5.13
CA HIS A 63 -11.49 -7.26 4.84
C HIS A 63 -11.83 -7.55 3.39
N SER A 64 -12.98 -8.15 3.14
CA SER A 64 -13.44 -8.41 1.78
C SER A 64 -14.74 -7.65 1.51
N ARG A 65 -14.84 -7.08 0.33
CA ARG A 65 -16.03 -6.38 -0.16
C ARG A 65 -16.42 -6.94 -1.52
N VAL A 66 -17.68 -7.28 -1.69
CA VAL A 66 -18.22 -7.65 -3.01
C VAL A 66 -18.13 -6.46 -3.95
N ILE A 67 -17.61 -6.66 -5.13
CA ILE A 67 -17.45 -5.65 -6.19
C ILE A 67 -18.06 -6.14 -7.50
N SER A 68 -18.39 -5.20 -8.39
CA SER A 68 -18.88 -5.50 -9.73
C SER A 68 -17.74 -5.93 -10.65
N GLU A 69 -18.08 -6.57 -11.76
CA GLU A 69 -17.12 -6.90 -12.82
C GLU A 69 -16.51 -5.62 -13.42
N SER A 70 -17.28 -4.54 -13.59
CA SER A 70 -16.79 -3.25 -14.04
C SER A 70 -15.73 -2.68 -13.08
N THR A 71 -15.91 -2.84 -11.78
CA THR A 71 -14.89 -2.45 -10.77
C THR A 71 -13.61 -3.26 -10.95
N VAL A 72 -13.69 -4.58 -11.18
CA VAL A 72 -12.51 -5.43 -11.44
C VAL A 72 -11.74 -4.95 -12.67
N VAL A 73 -12.47 -4.68 -13.75
CA VAL A 73 -11.88 -4.14 -14.98
C VAL A 73 -11.21 -2.78 -14.73
N ALA A 74 -11.88 -1.88 -14.00
CA ALA A 74 -11.33 -0.58 -13.65
C ALA A 74 -10.06 -0.70 -12.77
N MET A 75 -10.04 -1.62 -11.81
CA MET A 75 -8.86 -1.91 -10.99
C MET A 75 -7.69 -2.38 -11.86
N PHE A 76 -7.93 -3.31 -12.79
CA PHE A 76 -6.90 -3.76 -13.73
C PHE A 76 -6.34 -2.61 -14.57
N MET A 77 -7.19 -1.78 -15.15
CA MET A 77 -6.78 -0.63 -15.96
C MET A 77 -6.02 0.40 -15.12
N ASN A 78 -6.44 0.64 -13.88
CA ASN A 78 -5.75 1.53 -12.96
C ASN A 78 -4.35 1.01 -12.58
N ASN A 79 -4.20 -0.30 -12.38
CA ASN A 79 -2.90 -0.92 -12.14
C ASN A 79 -1.98 -0.76 -13.36
N ARG A 80 -2.50 -0.96 -14.58
CA ARG A 80 -1.75 -0.68 -15.82
C ARG A 80 -1.31 0.78 -15.91
N SER A 81 -2.17 1.73 -15.47
CA SER A 81 -1.79 3.14 -15.39
C SER A 81 -0.64 3.36 -14.41
N ALA A 82 -0.70 2.78 -13.21
CA ALA A 82 0.35 2.89 -12.19
C ALA A 82 1.69 2.29 -12.68
N GLU A 83 1.66 1.12 -13.34
CA GLU A 83 2.82 0.50 -13.95
C GLU A 83 3.44 1.39 -15.04
N SER A 84 2.61 1.97 -15.92
CA SER A 84 3.05 2.90 -16.97
C SER A 84 3.68 4.15 -16.36
N LEU A 85 3.12 4.70 -15.27
CA LEU A 85 3.72 5.80 -14.51
C LEU A 85 5.09 5.44 -13.93
N ALA A 86 5.22 4.24 -13.39
CA ALA A 86 6.48 3.75 -12.83
C ALA A 86 7.55 3.56 -13.92
N ALA A 87 7.13 3.15 -15.12
CA ALA A 87 7.97 3.04 -16.32
C ALA A 87 8.27 4.39 -17.01
N GLY A 88 7.69 5.50 -16.54
CA GLY A 88 7.84 6.82 -17.16
C GLY A 88 6.98 7.04 -18.42
N GLN A 89 6.11 6.11 -18.76
CA GLN A 89 5.19 6.14 -19.91
C GLN A 89 3.92 6.93 -19.57
N VAL A 90 4.06 8.26 -19.42
CA VAL A 90 3.00 9.11 -18.88
C VAL A 90 1.78 9.19 -19.81
N ASP A 91 1.96 9.05 -21.11
CA ASP A 91 0.87 9.06 -22.08
C ASP A 91 0.04 7.78 -22.02
N ASP A 92 0.68 6.63 -21.90
CA ASP A 92 -0.03 5.35 -21.69
C ASP A 92 -0.78 5.35 -20.38
N ALA A 93 -0.16 5.86 -19.31
CA ALA A 93 -0.80 6.01 -18.02
C ALA A 93 -2.07 6.88 -18.07
N TYR A 94 -2.07 7.93 -18.88
CA TYR A 94 -3.25 8.77 -19.08
C TYR A 94 -4.41 7.97 -19.69
N TRP A 95 -4.15 7.23 -20.76
CA TRP A 95 -5.19 6.46 -21.44
C TRP A 95 -5.73 5.34 -20.57
N TRP A 96 -4.86 4.64 -19.83
CA TRP A 96 -5.27 3.63 -18.88
C TRP A 96 -6.12 4.20 -17.73
N SER A 97 -5.74 5.35 -17.16
CA SER A 97 -6.54 6.00 -16.10
C SER A 97 -7.92 6.40 -16.62
N ARG A 98 -7.99 6.94 -17.84
CA ARG A 98 -9.26 7.30 -18.46
C ARG A 98 -10.14 6.09 -18.71
N ALA A 99 -9.58 5.02 -19.26
CA ALA A 99 -10.30 3.78 -19.48
C ALA A 99 -10.84 3.18 -18.18
N ALA A 100 -10.08 3.26 -17.08
CA ALA A 100 -10.55 2.84 -15.76
C ALA A 100 -11.78 3.65 -15.30
N ILE A 101 -11.76 4.97 -15.48
CA ILE A 101 -12.88 5.85 -15.10
C ILE A 101 -14.11 5.58 -16.01
N GLU A 102 -13.90 5.33 -17.30
CA GLU A 102 -14.96 5.00 -18.24
C GLU A 102 -15.60 3.63 -17.93
N ALA A 103 -14.80 2.66 -17.49
CA ALA A 103 -15.30 1.33 -17.09
C ALA A 103 -16.12 1.37 -15.79
N GLU A 104 -15.68 2.16 -14.81
CA GLU A 104 -16.33 2.29 -13.49
C GLU A 104 -16.18 3.72 -12.97
N PRO A 105 -17.13 4.62 -13.26
CA PRO A 105 -17.06 6.03 -12.83
C PRO A 105 -17.05 6.25 -11.32
N THR A 106 -17.47 5.25 -10.55
CA THR A 106 -17.46 5.31 -9.07
C THR A 106 -16.16 4.81 -8.45
N PHE A 107 -15.22 4.31 -9.27
CA PHE A 107 -13.91 3.85 -8.80
C PHE A 107 -12.95 5.03 -8.60
N LEU A 108 -13.06 5.69 -7.45
CA LEU A 108 -12.37 6.96 -7.14
C LEU A 108 -10.85 6.86 -7.14
N THR A 109 -10.27 5.67 -6.94
CA THR A 109 -8.83 5.45 -7.05
C THR A 109 -8.28 5.83 -8.42
N ALA A 110 -9.05 5.60 -9.51
CA ALA A 110 -8.63 5.96 -10.86
C ALA A 110 -8.54 7.48 -11.06
N TYR A 111 -9.38 8.26 -10.38
CA TYR A 111 -9.28 9.73 -10.40
C TYR A 111 -8.00 10.21 -9.71
N ASN A 112 -7.64 9.59 -8.59
CA ASN A 112 -6.39 9.93 -7.91
C ASN A 112 -5.17 9.61 -8.81
N THR A 113 -5.18 8.46 -9.49
CA THR A 113 -4.12 8.09 -10.43
C THR A 113 -4.06 9.06 -11.61
N LEU A 114 -5.21 9.45 -12.19
CA LEU A 114 -5.27 10.46 -13.24
C LEU A 114 -4.71 11.82 -12.79
N ALA A 115 -4.96 12.22 -11.56
CA ALA A 115 -4.38 13.44 -11.00
C ALA A 115 -2.85 13.36 -10.91
N VAL A 116 -2.30 12.20 -10.53
CA VAL A 116 -0.84 11.96 -10.54
C VAL A 116 -0.29 12.02 -11.97
N VAL A 117 -1.00 11.49 -12.97
CA VAL A 117 -0.64 11.62 -14.40
C VAL A 117 -0.55 13.10 -14.80
N TYR A 118 -1.55 13.91 -14.46
CA TYR A 118 -1.53 15.34 -14.72
C TYR A 118 -0.39 16.06 -13.98
N LEU A 119 -0.10 15.70 -12.74
CA LEU A 119 1.06 16.20 -12.00
C LEU A 119 2.37 15.89 -12.72
N ARG A 120 2.54 14.68 -13.25
CA ARG A 120 3.73 14.28 -14.02
C ARG A 120 3.87 15.07 -15.32
N ARG A 121 2.77 15.40 -15.98
CA ARG A 121 2.73 16.24 -17.18
C ARG A 121 2.90 17.74 -16.89
N GLY A 122 2.90 18.18 -15.63
CA GLY A 122 2.88 19.59 -15.25
C GLY A 122 1.53 20.28 -15.48
N ALA A 123 0.49 19.52 -15.77
CA ALA A 123 -0.89 20.01 -16.01
C ALA A 123 -1.60 20.26 -14.66
N LEU A 124 -1.09 21.26 -13.89
CA LEU A 124 -1.47 21.48 -12.50
C LEU A 124 -2.95 21.84 -12.32
N MET A 125 -3.53 22.61 -13.26
CA MET A 125 -4.95 22.99 -13.21
C MET A 125 -5.88 21.78 -13.38
N GLN A 126 -5.51 20.84 -14.25
CA GLN A 126 -6.26 19.60 -14.46
C GLN A 126 -6.16 18.68 -13.24
N ALA A 127 -4.95 18.54 -12.67
CA ALA A 127 -4.74 17.79 -11.44
C ALA A 127 -5.60 18.34 -10.29
N GLU A 128 -5.60 19.66 -10.09
CA GLU A 128 -6.42 20.32 -9.06
C GLU A 128 -7.91 20.01 -9.24
N ARG A 129 -8.42 20.17 -10.46
CA ARG A 129 -9.84 19.93 -10.76
C ARG A 129 -10.26 18.49 -10.44
N VAL A 130 -9.48 17.52 -10.86
CA VAL A 130 -9.78 16.09 -10.62
C VAL A 130 -9.73 15.77 -9.13
N LEU A 131 -8.73 16.29 -8.41
CA LEU A 131 -8.61 16.08 -6.96
C LEU A 131 -9.74 16.78 -6.19
N ALA A 132 -10.16 17.96 -6.62
CA ALA A 132 -11.29 18.66 -6.00
C ALA A 132 -12.60 17.86 -6.19
N GLN A 133 -12.83 17.28 -7.36
CA GLN A 133 -13.96 16.38 -7.59
C GLN A 133 -13.92 15.15 -6.68
N LEU A 134 -12.77 14.50 -6.58
CA LEU A 134 -12.59 13.34 -5.71
C LEU A 134 -12.87 13.70 -4.25
N LEU A 135 -12.32 14.81 -3.76
CA LEU A 135 -12.50 15.28 -2.38
C LEU A 135 -13.92 15.80 -2.08
N ALA A 136 -14.71 16.13 -3.10
CA ALA A 136 -16.13 16.41 -2.92
C ALA A 136 -16.93 15.12 -2.63
N LEU A 137 -16.50 13.97 -3.16
CA LEU A 137 -17.10 12.67 -2.92
C LEU A 137 -16.53 11.99 -1.66
N GLU A 138 -15.22 12.05 -1.46
CA GLU A 138 -14.51 11.50 -0.31
C GLU A 138 -13.69 12.60 0.39
N PRO A 139 -14.29 13.41 1.26
CA PRO A 139 -13.61 14.54 1.91
C PRO A 139 -12.39 14.14 2.77
N ALA A 140 -12.34 12.90 3.22
CA ALA A 140 -11.28 12.35 4.06
C ALA A 140 -10.25 11.50 3.27
N ASN A 141 -10.24 11.56 1.93
CA ASN A 141 -9.27 10.81 1.15
C ASN A 141 -7.86 11.38 1.30
N ALA A 142 -7.04 10.69 2.11
CA ALA A 142 -5.69 11.13 2.46
C ALA A 142 -4.76 11.23 1.24
N ALA A 143 -4.86 10.28 0.28
CA ALA A 143 -4.06 10.31 -0.94
C ALA A 143 -4.39 11.53 -1.81
N ALA A 144 -5.66 11.85 -1.96
CA ALA A 144 -6.11 13.02 -2.72
C ALA A 144 -5.67 14.32 -2.04
N LEU A 145 -5.78 14.42 -0.71
CA LEU A 145 -5.28 15.59 0.04
C LEU A 145 -3.77 15.77 -0.10
N SER A 146 -3.01 14.69 -0.03
CA SER A 146 -1.54 14.72 -0.22
C SER A 146 -1.16 15.22 -1.61
N ASN A 147 -1.84 14.69 -2.65
CA ASN A 147 -1.61 15.11 -4.02
C ASN A 147 -2.05 16.55 -4.26
N LEU A 148 -3.17 16.99 -3.68
CA LEU A 148 -3.65 18.38 -3.80
C LEU A 148 -2.69 19.38 -3.12
N ALA A 149 -2.16 19.04 -1.95
CA ALA A 149 -1.12 19.84 -1.31
C ALA A 149 0.12 19.99 -2.21
N SER A 150 0.52 18.91 -2.89
CA SER A 150 1.62 18.91 -3.87
C SER A 150 1.31 19.80 -5.09
N VAL A 151 0.07 19.80 -5.56
CA VAL A 151 -0.39 20.72 -6.63
C VAL A 151 -0.23 22.17 -6.19
N TYR A 152 -0.76 22.53 -5.02
CA TYR A 152 -0.68 23.90 -4.50
C TYR A 152 0.76 24.38 -4.28
N LEU A 153 1.63 23.51 -3.76
CA LEU A 153 3.06 23.81 -3.63
C LEU A 153 3.69 24.14 -4.99
N ARG A 154 3.40 23.35 -6.00
CA ARG A 154 3.94 23.56 -7.36
C ARG A 154 3.34 24.78 -8.05
N GLN A 155 2.14 25.22 -7.67
CA GLN A 155 1.52 26.48 -8.13
C GLN A 155 2.01 27.69 -7.33
N GLY A 156 2.82 27.53 -6.27
CA GLY A 156 3.25 28.62 -5.38
C GLY A 156 2.17 29.09 -4.40
N ARG A 157 1.05 28.38 -4.29
CA ARG A 157 -0.09 28.67 -3.40
C ARG A 157 0.15 28.11 -2.00
N LEU A 158 1.10 28.71 -1.29
CA LEU A 158 1.63 28.18 -0.02
C LEU A 158 0.58 28.08 1.10
N ALA A 159 -0.31 29.07 1.20
CA ALA A 159 -1.35 29.08 2.23
C ALA A 159 -2.33 27.90 2.07
N GLU A 160 -2.73 27.62 0.83
CA GLU A 160 -3.66 26.52 0.51
C GLU A 160 -2.99 25.17 0.66
N ALA A 161 -1.70 25.07 0.31
CA ALA A 161 -0.90 23.88 0.57
C ALA A 161 -0.83 23.56 2.07
N GLN A 162 -0.56 24.59 2.89
CA GLN A 162 -0.49 24.42 4.35
C GLN A 162 -1.84 24.03 4.94
N ALA A 163 -2.93 24.68 4.54
CA ALA A 163 -4.28 24.31 5.00
C ALA A 163 -4.64 22.86 4.63
N THR A 164 -4.31 22.44 3.41
CA THR A 164 -4.54 21.06 2.95
C THR A 164 -3.70 20.05 3.72
N GLN A 165 -2.44 20.37 4.03
CA GLN A 165 -1.56 19.55 4.87
C GLN A 165 -2.07 19.45 6.31
N GLN A 166 -2.59 20.53 6.89
CA GLN A 166 -3.20 20.50 8.22
C GLN A 166 -4.44 19.61 8.24
N ARG A 167 -5.28 19.69 7.20
CA ARG A 167 -6.43 18.81 7.04
C ARG A 167 -6.00 17.34 6.90
N LEU A 168 -4.98 17.04 6.09
CA LEU A 168 -4.41 15.70 5.98
C LEU A 168 -3.91 15.19 7.33
N ALA A 169 -3.16 16.00 8.07
CA ALA A 169 -2.61 15.64 9.38
C ALA A 169 -3.71 15.37 10.43
N SER A 170 -4.88 16.00 10.31
CA SER A 170 -6.02 15.72 11.21
C SER A 170 -6.72 14.39 10.92
N ILE A 171 -6.66 13.92 9.67
CA ILE A 171 -7.26 12.65 9.21
C ILE A 171 -6.28 11.51 9.39
N GLU A 172 -5.03 11.72 8.98
CA GLU A 172 -3.94 10.76 9.04
C GLU A 172 -2.72 11.38 9.72
N PRO A 173 -2.67 11.35 11.07
CA PRO A 173 -1.57 11.95 11.83
C PRO A 173 -0.21 11.31 11.53
N ALA A 174 -0.21 10.09 11.04
CA ALA A 174 0.98 9.34 10.68
C ALA A 174 0.80 8.69 9.29
N PRO A 175 1.10 9.41 8.19
CA PRO A 175 1.02 8.86 6.84
C PRO A 175 1.95 7.65 6.67
N PRO A 176 1.77 6.83 5.62
CA PRO A 176 2.64 5.68 5.34
C PRO A 176 4.11 6.06 5.38
N PHE A 177 4.93 5.22 6.01
CA PHE A 177 6.37 5.45 6.22
C PHE A 177 6.74 6.64 7.13
N HIS A 178 5.79 7.29 7.79
CA HIS A 178 6.07 8.42 8.68
C HIS A 178 7.07 8.05 9.79
N TYR A 179 6.76 6.99 10.52
CA TYR A 179 7.65 6.51 11.59
C TYR A 179 8.95 5.92 11.03
N PHE A 180 8.92 5.33 9.85
CA PHE A 180 10.11 4.81 9.17
C PHE A 180 11.13 5.90 8.90
N HIS A 181 10.72 7.00 8.28
CA HIS A 181 11.61 8.12 7.99
C HIS A 181 12.18 8.75 9.27
N ARG A 182 11.36 8.92 10.30
CA ARG A 182 11.81 9.39 11.60
C ARG A 182 12.74 8.39 12.30
N GLY A 183 12.49 7.10 12.14
CA GLY A 183 13.35 6.02 12.63
C GLY A 183 14.74 6.05 11.98
N LEU A 184 14.81 6.28 10.67
CA LEU A 184 16.07 6.45 9.96
C LEU A 184 16.85 7.68 10.45
N GLU A 185 16.15 8.77 10.76
CA GLU A 185 16.79 9.96 11.33
C GLU A 185 17.34 9.68 12.72
N ALA A 186 16.57 9.01 13.58
CA ALA A 186 17.02 8.60 14.92
C ALA A 186 18.25 7.65 14.84
N LEU A 187 18.30 6.72 13.87
CA LEU A 187 19.49 5.88 13.64
C LEU A 187 20.71 6.72 13.26
N ARG A 188 20.55 7.75 12.41
CA ARG A 188 21.67 8.65 12.05
C ARG A 188 22.20 9.41 13.27
N GLN A 189 21.30 9.80 14.15
CA GLN A 189 21.64 10.48 15.42
C GLN A 189 22.13 9.52 16.50
N ARG A 190 22.18 8.20 16.23
CA ARG A 190 22.49 7.12 17.18
C ARG A 190 21.53 7.04 18.38
N ASP A 191 20.34 7.63 18.25
CA ASP A 191 19.25 7.42 19.21
C ASP A 191 18.54 6.11 18.90
N TYR A 192 19.20 5.02 19.30
CA TYR A 192 18.72 3.68 19.02
C TYR A 192 17.42 3.34 19.76
N ALA A 193 17.19 3.93 20.94
CA ALA A 193 15.95 3.72 21.69
C ALA A 193 14.75 4.35 20.97
N GLN A 194 14.89 5.59 20.51
CA GLN A 194 13.86 6.25 19.72
C GLN A 194 13.66 5.54 18.38
N ALA A 195 14.73 5.15 17.69
CA ALA A 195 14.68 4.40 16.44
C ALA A 195 13.89 3.10 16.59
N LYS A 196 14.18 2.29 17.64
CA LYS A 196 13.46 1.06 17.98
C LYS A 196 11.97 1.31 18.11
N SER A 197 11.58 2.30 18.92
CA SER A 197 10.16 2.64 19.14
C SER A 197 9.45 3.03 17.83
N LEU A 198 10.11 3.80 16.98
CA LEU A 198 9.54 4.27 15.70
C LEU A 198 9.39 3.12 14.71
N PHE A 199 10.41 2.27 14.55
CA PHE A 199 10.30 1.11 13.65
C PHE A 199 9.30 0.08 14.17
N GLN A 200 9.16 -0.11 15.49
CA GLN A 200 8.13 -0.98 16.06
C GLN A 200 6.72 -0.51 15.67
N LYS A 201 6.47 0.80 15.65
CA LYS A 201 5.19 1.37 15.19
C LYS A 201 4.92 1.03 13.73
N GLU A 202 5.92 1.11 12.83
CA GLU A 202 5.73 0.72 11.43
C GLU A 202 5.55 -0.79 11.26
N VAL A 203 6.34 -1.61 11.97
CA VAL A 203 6.17 -3.07 11.94
C VAL A 203 4.78 -3.47 12.43
N SER A 204 4.24 -2.81 13.47
CA SER A 204 2.88 -3.10 13.95
C SER A 204 1.79 -2.70 12.96
N ARG A 205 2.04 -1.70 12.11
CA ARG A 205 1.12 -1.26 11.05
C ARG A 205 1.23 -2.14 9.80
N SER A 206 2.44 -2.55 9.45
CA SER A 206 2.73 -3.17 8.15
C SER A 206 3.94 -4.11 8.24
N ALA A 207 3.73 -5.28 8.87
CA ALA A 207 4.79 -6.26 9.15
C ALA A 207 5.39 -6.96 7.91
N TYR A 208 4.89 -6.69 6.71
CA TYR A 208 5.40 -7.30 5.47
C TYR A 208 6.53 -6.50 4.81
N TYR A 209 6.82 -5.26 5.27
CA TYR A 209 7.94 -4.47 4.75
C TYR A 209 9.27 -4.92 5.34
N HIS A 210 10.11 -5.50 4.51
CA HIS A 210 11.44 -5.95 4.93
C HIS A 210 12.32 -4.81 5.46
N GLU A 211 12.17 -3.59 4.92
CA GLU A 211 12.91 -2.41 5.36
C GLU A 211 12.57 -2.03 6.80
N PHE A 212 11.33 -2.22 7.25
CA PHE A 212 10.92 -1.91 8.62
C PHE A 212 11.57 -2.86 9.61
N HIS A 213 11.55 -4.16 9.31
CA HIS A 213 12.26 -5.17 10.08
C HIS A 213 13.77 -4.93 10.09
N PHE A 214 14.34 -4.54 8.94
CA PHE A 214 15.75 -4.20 8.85
C PHE A 214 16.10 -2.98 9.69
N GLY A 215 15.32 -1.90 9.62
CA GLY A 215 15.49 -0.71 10.44
C GLY A 215 15.42 -1.02 11.94
N LEU A 216 14.42 -1.83 12.33
CA LEU A 216 14.28 -2.30 13.72
C LEU A 216 15.49 -3.11 14.16
N ALA A 217 15.97 -4.02 13.33
CA ALA A 217 17.17 -4.80 13.63
C ALA A 217 18.41 -3.93 13.82
N MET A 218 18.57 -2.87 13.03
CA MET A 218 19.71 -1.93 13.20
C MET A 218 19.62 -1.15 14.51
N ALA A 219 18.42 -0.74 14.94
CA ALA A 219 18.21 -0.09 16.21
C ALA A 219 18.53 -1.05 17.40
N LEU A 220 18.04 -2.29 17.31
CA LEU A 220 18.30 -3.34 18.31
C LEU A 220 19.79 -3.69 18.43
N LEU A 221 20.51 -3.75 17.29
CA LEU A 221 21.97 -3.94 17.30
C LEU A 221 22.68 -2.80 18.04
N GLY A 222 22.24 -1.56 17.84
CA GLY A 222 22.78 -0.40 18.53
C GLY A 222 22.53 -0.41 20.04
N LEU A 223 21.46 -1.10 20.49
CA LEU A 223 21.12 -1.29 21.90
C LEU A 223 21.77 -2.53 22.53
N GLY A 224 22.43 -3.39 21.73
CA GLY A 224 22.98 -4.67 22.21
C GLY A 224 21.92 -5.77 22.36
N GLU A 225 20.71 -5.58 21.86
CA GLU A 225 19.62 -6.57 21.91
C GLU A 225 19.75 -7.58 20.75
N TYR A 226 20.80 -8.38 20.79
CA TYR A 226 21.25 -9.19 19.65
C TYR A 226 20.27 -10.28 19.23
N ASP A 227 19.61 -10.94 20.17
CA ASP A 227 18.66 -12.01 19.87
C ASP A 227 17.45 -11.49 19.07
N GLU A 228 16.89 -10.36 19.51
CA GLU A 228 15.78 -9.76 18.82
C GLU A 228 16.22 -9.19 17.45
N ALA A 229 17.40 -8.57 17.39
CA ALA A 229 17.98 -8.09 16.13
C ALA A 229 18.11 -9.22 15.10
N ARG A 230 18.52 -10.42 15.53
CA ARG A 230 18.63 -11.60 14.68
C ARG A 230 17.25 -12.05 14.16
N ARG A 231 16.24 -12.07 15.04
CA ARG A 231 14.86 -12.38 14.64
C ARG A 231 14.35 -11.41 13.59
N GLN A 232 14.54 -10.12 13.81
CA GLN A 232 14.10 -9.08 12.89
C GLN A 232 14.85 -9.13 11.54
N LEU A 233 16.15 -9.43 11.51
CA LEU A 233 16.91 -9.67 10.28
C LEU A 233 16.42 -10.89 9.51
N ALA A 234 16.04 -11.97 10.22
CA ALA A 234 15.47 -13.16 9.59
C ALA A 234 14.12 -12.85 8.94
N LEU A 235 13.26 -12.05 9.59
CA LEU A 235 12.00 -11.59 9.04
C LEU A 235 12.24 -10.68 7.83
N ALA A 236 13.17 -9.74 7.90
CA ALA A 236 13.55 -8.90 6.76
C ALA A 236 13.99 -9.74 5.55
N LYS A 237 14.81 -10.77 5.79
CA LYS A 237 15.24 -11.69 4.73
C LYS A 237 14.07 -12.46 4.11
N ALA A 238 13.17 -12.97 4.94
CA ALA A 238 12.00 -13.75 4.50
C ALA A 238 11.01 -12.90 3.69
N SER A 239 10.79 -11.64 4.08
CA SER A 239 9.84 -10.72 3.43
C SER A 239 10.44 -10.00 2.21
N SER A 240 11.74 -10.12 1.96
CA SER A 240 12.39 -9.43 0.84
C SER A 240 12.10 -10.12 -0.49
N THR A 241 11.69 -9.33 -1.49
CA THR A 241 11.45 -9.78 -2.86
C THR A 241 12.70 -9.68 -3.74
N ARG A 242 13.69 -8.84 -3.37
CA ARG A 242 14.93 -8.63 -4.15
C ARG A 242 16.05 -9.54 -3.65
N ALA A 243 16.78 -10.14 -4.58
CA ALA A 243 17.93 -10.99 -4.27
C ALA A 243 19.02 -10.23 -3.51
N THR A 244 19.33 -9.00 -3.95
CA THR A 244 20.34 -8.12 -3.33
C THR A 244 20.06 -7.83 -1.86
N ASP A 245 18.79 -7.59 -1.50
CA ASP A 245 18.41 -7.32 -0.12
C ASP A 245 18.49 -8.59 0.72
N ARG A 246 18.05 -9.74 0.16
CA ARG A 246 18.19 -11.05 0.84
C ARG A 246 19.65 -11.39 1.12
N GLU A 247 20.55 -11.11 0.19
CA GLU A 247 22.00 -11.32 0.37
C GLU A 247 22.57 -10.40 1.45
N LEU A 248 22.16 -9.11 1.44
CA LEU A 248 22.56 -8.15 2.47
C LEU A 248 22.16 -8.64 3.87
N TYR A 249 20.90 -9.07 4.05
CA TYR A 249 20.40 -9.53 5.34
C TYR A 249 21.05 -10.84 5.76
N ALA A 250 21.26 -11.75 4.83
CA ALA A 250 21.98 -13.01 5.08
C ALA A 250 23.42 -12.74 5.55
N GLY A 251 24.15 -11.84 4.87
CA GLY A 251 25.52 -11.47 5.24
C GLY A 251 25.59 -10.86 6.65
N LYS A 252 24.59 -10.05 7.04
CA LYS A 252 24.53 -9.51 8.42
C LYS A 252 24.25 -10.60 9.45
N LEU A 253 23.37 -11.55 9.17
CA LEU A 253 23.09 -12.69 10.05
C LEU A 253 24.35 -13.56 10.26
N GLU A 254 25.08 -13.85 9.20
CA GLU A 254 26.34 -14.61 9.30
C GLU A 254 27.41 -13.85 10.09
N ARG A 255 27.51 -12.54 9.91
CA ARG A 255 28.45 -11.71 10.68
C ARG A 255 28.09 -11.69 12.18
N MET A 256 26.81 -11.64 12.54
CA MET A 256 26.38 -11.74 13.93
C MET A 256 26.78 -13.09 14.56
N LYS A 257 26.65 -14.20 13.82
CA LYS A 257 27.07 -15.51 14.26
C LYS A 257 28.59 -15.57 14.47
N ALA A 258 29.36 -15.05 13.51
CA ALA A 258 30.83 -15.05 13.55
C ALA A 258 31.38 -14.22 14.76
N LEU A 259 30.64 -13.18 15.15
CA LEU A 259 31.00 -12.33 16.30
C LEU A 259 30.47 -12.88 17.65
N HIS A 260 29.83 -14.05 17.66
CA HIS A 260 29.19 -14.65 18.84
C HIS A 260 28.25 -13.69 19.60
N LEU A 261 27.60 -12.79 18.86
CA LEU A 261 26.61 -11.88 19.43
C LEU A 261 25.32 -12.67 19.73
N GLN A 262 25.20 -13.03 20.99
CA GLN A 262 24.02 -13.73 21.55
C GLN A 262 23.17 -12.78 22.35
#